data_5a2e1cb754fbea827e42cf404fd50b8b
#
_entry.id   5a2e1cb754fbea827e42cf404fd50b8b
#
_cell.length_a   1.000
_cell.length_b   1.000
_cell.length_c   1.000
_cell.angle_alpha   90.00
_cell.angle_beta   90.00
_cell.angle_gamma   90.00
#
_symmetry.space_group_name_H-M   'P 1'
#
loop_
_entity.id
_entity.type
_entity.pdbx_description
1 polymer ?
#
loop_
_entity_poly.entity_id
_entity_poly.type
_entity_poly.pdbx_seq_one_letter_code
_entity_poly.pdbx_strand_id
1 'polypeptide(L)'
;MPTRAAVSEFEFILDNIIDYEEIIQTSRFKDANAELVSQILIEAGRMCDDVLSPLNRVGDLQPAILSNGVVKTSPGFGDGYHAVAQGGWISTSASPEFGGMGLPQTLTACVNEMMAAACLSLQLNPLMTQGQIEAIENHADEGIKSIYLPKLISGEWCGTMNLTEPHAGSDVGALSTKAEPNGDGTYAITGQKIYISWADNDFTENVIHLVLARLPEAIPGPKGISLFLVPKKLPDANGNAGVSNKLKVVSLEHKMGLHGSPTAVMQYEGATGWIIGEPNDGLRAMFTMMNNARLGVGGQGIGVAEAAFQHATEYALNRKQGKSTIQNKHGTIIDHADVRRMLISMRADIFASRSIELENAKAIDMANATGELEWINKAAFLTPITKVFGTEVGILSLIHISEPTR
;
A
#
# COMPACT_ATOMS: atom_id res chain seq x y z
N MET A 1 2.16 21.38 -9.48
CA MET A 1 3.43 21.48 -8.76
C MET A 1 3.75 20.18 -8.08
N PRO A 2 5.01 19.88 -7.78
CA PRO A 2 5.36 18.74 -6.97
C PRO A 2 4.82 18.92 -5.54
N THR A 3 4.23 17.87 -4.99
CA THR A 3 3.81 17.79 -3.60
C THR A 3 5.05 17.78 -2.70
N ARG A 4 4.96 18.32 -1.50
CA ARG A 4 6.02 18.27 -0.49
C ARG A 4 5.59 17.43 0.69
N ALA A 5 6.50 16.63 1.21
CA ALA A 5 6.26 15.79 2.39
C ALA A 5 5.99 16.65 3.63
N ALA A 6 4.95 16.29 4.39
CA ALA A 6 4.50 17.04 5.57
C ALA A 6 5.27 16.65 6.85
N VAL A 7 6.60 16.56 6.78
CA VAL A 7 7.49 16.04 7.85
C VAL A 7 7.19 16.67 9.20
N SER A 8 7.15 18.01 9.27
CA SER A 8 6.92 18.71 10.55
C SER A 8 5.57 18.43 11.20
N GLU A 9 4.55 18.07 10.40
CA GLU A 9 3.25 17.68 10.95
C GLU A 9 3.26 16.25 11.47
N PHE A 10 3.97 15.35 10.79
CA PHE A 10 4.19 14.01 11.34
C PHE A 10 4.92 14.07 12.68
N GLU A 11 6.02 14.80 12.77
CA GLU A 11 6.74 15.01 14.03
C GLU A 11 5.80 15.57 15.13
N PHE A 12 5.01 16.60 14.79
CA PHE A 12 4.08 17.18 15.74
C PHE A 12 3.04 16.17 16.27
N ILE A 13 2.45 15.36 15.38
CA ILE A 13 1.44 14.36 15.76
C ILE A 13 2.07 13.24 16.59
N LEU A 14 3.23 12.75 16.18
CA LEU A 14 3.97 11.70 16.90
C LEU A 14 4.25 12.13 18.35
N ASP A 15 4.74 13.37 18.54
CA ASP A 15 5.16 13.86 19.85
C ASP A 15 3.99 14.33 20.73
N ASN A 16 2.94 14.94 20.14
CA ASN A 16 1.95 15.69 20.91
C ASN A 16 0.55 15.08 20.91
N ILE A 17 0.25 14.17 19.98
CA ILE A 17 -1.10 13.61 19.84
C ILE A 17 -1.14 12.13 20.21
N ILE A 18 -0.23 11.32 19.62
CA ILE A 18 -0.27 9.86 19.82
C ILE A 18 0.70 9.35 20.88
N ASP A 19 1.52 10.22 21.48
CA ASP A 19 2.53 9.82 22.47
C ASP A 19 3.41 8.67 21.98
N TYR A 20 4.27 8.96 20.99
CA TYR A 20 5.16 7.99 20.38
C TYR A 20 6.17 7.40 21.39
N GLU A 21 6.47 8.13 22.47
CA GLU A 21 7.36 7.68 23.54
C GLU A 21 6.91 6.35 24.14
N GLU A 22 5.59 6.11 24.24
CA GLU A 22 5.05 4.84 24.74
C GLU A 22 5.46 3.63 23.87
N ILE A 23 5.59 3.81 22.55
CA ILE A 23 6.04 2.76 21.64
C ILE A 23 7.50 2.39 21.93
N ILE A 24 8.39 3.38 22.05
CA ILE A 24 9.82 3.14 22.26
C ILE A 24 10.18 2.66 23.65
N GLN A 25 9.29 2.80 24.62
CA GLN A 25 9.43 2.19 25.94
C GLN A 25 9.26 0.66 25.91
N THR A 26 8.68 0.11 24.85
CA THR A 26 8.59 -1.35 24.68
C THR A 26 9.95 -1.95 24.32
N SER A 27 10.20 -3.18 24.77
CA SER A 27 11.46 -3.88 24.46
C SER A 27 11.67 -4.10 22.94
N ARG A 28 10.57 -4.19 22.19
CA ARG A 28 10.58 -4.43 20.73
C ARG A 28 11.07 -3.21 19.95
N PHE A 29 10.70 -2.01 20.36
CA PHE A 29 10.91 -0.79 19.57
C PHE A 29 11.84 0.24 20.23
N LYS A 30 12.56 -0.13 21.31
CA LYS A 30 13.43 0.75 22.09
C LYS A 30 14.51 1.48 21.28
N ASP A 31 14.89 0.93 20.12
CA ASP A 31 15.93 1.51 19.26
C ASP A 31 15.37 2.54 18.27
N ALA A 32 14.02 2.64 18.12
CA ALA A 32 13.34 3.59 17.26
C ALA A 32 13.15 4.96 17.96
N ASN A 33 14.22 5.55 18.46
CA ASN A 33 14.20 6.80 19.22
C ASN A 33 13.86 8.03 18.35
N ALA A 34 13.59 9.17 18.99
CA ALA A 34 13.15 10.40 18.32
C ALA A 34 14.12 10.92 17.25
N GLU A 35 15.44 10.77 17.47
CA GLU A 35 16.46 11.18 16.50
C GLU A 35 16.38 10.33 15.21
N LEU A 36 16.28 9.00 15.36
CA LEU A 36 16.10 8.09 14.24
C LEU A 36 14.78 8.36 13.49
N VAL A 37 13.69 8.59 14.23
CA VAL A 37 12.38 8.95 13.65
C VAL A 37 12.49 10.19 12.77
N SER A 38 13.06 11.28 13.29
CA SER A 38 13.22 12.53 12.54
C SER A 38 14.07 12.32 11.28
N GLN A 39 15.17 11.57 11.36
CA GLN A 39 16.01 11.23 10.21
C GLN A 39 15.24 10.42 9.16
N ILE A 40 14.46 9.42 9.56
CA ILE A 40 13.62 8.61 8.67
C ILE A 40 12.61 9.49 7.94
N LEU A 41 11.88 10.35 8.67
CA LEU A 41 10.88 11.22 8.07
C LEU A 41 11.49 12.22 7.07
N ILE A 42 12.66 12.79 7.39
CA ILE A 42 13.37 13.71 6.50
C ILE A 42 13.84 13.00 5.22
N GLU A 43 14.50 11.84 5.34
CA GLU A 43 15.04 11.13 4.17
C GLU A 43 13.93 10.53 3.29
N ALA A 44 12.88 9.95 3.90
CA ALA A 44 11.70 9.50 3.17
C ALA A 44 10.99 10.67 2.46
N GLY A 45 10.86 11.82 3.15
CA GLY A 45 10.31 13.05 2.58
C GLY A 45 11.11 13.53 1.38
N ARG A 46 12.44 13.55 1.47
CA ARG A 46 13.32 13.92 0.35
C ARG A 46 13.14 12.99 -0.85
N MET A 47 13.11 11.68 -0.63
CA MET A 47 12.85 10.70 -1.69
C MET A 47 11.48 10.93 -2.34
N CYS A 48 10.44 11.20 -1.56
CA CYS A 48 9.11 11.52 -2.08
C CYS A 48 9.10 12.79 -2.92
N ASP A 49 9.73 13.86 -2.45
CA ASP A 49 9.74 15.16 -3.12
C ASP A 49 10.58 15.13 -4.42
N ASP A 50 11.78 14.55 -4.35
CA ASP A 50 12.76 14.65 -5.43
C ASP A 50 12.59 13.54 -6.49
N VAL A 51 12.15 12.34 -6.09
CA VAL A 51 12.08 11.16 -6.97
C VAL A 51 10.66 10.80 -7.35
N LEU A 52 9.72 10.67 -6.38
CA LEU A 52 8.39 10.16 -6.67
C LEU A 52 7.42 11.22 -7.20
N SER A 53 7.44 12.43 -6.65
CA SER A 53 6.50 13.49 -7.01
C SER A 53 6.55 13.86 -8.51
N PRO A 54 7.72 13.92 -9.19
CA PRO A 54 7.78 14.12 -10.63
C PRO A 54 7.09 13.01 -11.45
N LEU A 55 7.02 11.78 -10.93
CA LEU A 55 6.45 10.63 -11.63
C LEU A 55 4.92 10.63 -11.65
N ASN A 56 4.26 11.33 -10.73
CA ASN A 56 2.80 11.33 -10.64
C ASN A 56 2.13 11.74 -11.96
N ARG A 57 2.58 12.85 -12.54
CA ARG A 57 2.06 13.34 -13.83
C ARG A 57 2.44 12.44 -15.00
N VAL A 58 3.63 11.85 -14.96
CA VAL A 58 4.09 10.90 -15.99
C VAL A 58 3.18 9.66 -16.00
N GLY A 59 2.89 9.09 -14.83
CA GLY A 59 2.02 7.92 -14.70
C GLY A 59 0.59 8.15 -15.21
N ASP A 60 0.07 9.37 -15.08
CA ASP A 60 -1.26 9.72 -15.61
C ASP A 60 -1.27 9.85 -17.15
N LEU A 61 -0.27 10.50 -17.72
CA LEU A 61 -0.19 10.80 -19.16
C LEU A 61 0.36 9.65 -20.00
N GLN A 62 1.16 8.77 -19.42
CA GLN A 62 1.80 7.64 -20.07
C GLN A 62 1.51 6.36 -19.27
N PRO A 63 0.30 5.80 -19.42
CA PRO A 63 -0.17 4.68 -18.61
C PRO A 63 0.68 3.42 -18.82
N ALA A 64 0.60 2.50 -17.85
CA ALA A 64 1.13 1.15 -18.05
C ALA A 64 0.37 0.44 -19.17
N ILE A 65 1.08 -0.33 -20.00
CA ILE A 65 0.52 -1.06 -21.15
C ILE A 65 0.95 -2.52 -21.14
N LEU A 66 0.08 -3.40 -21.67
CA LEU A 66 0.45 -4.79 -21.94
C LEU A 66 1.00 -4.88 -23.38
N SER A 67 2.25 -5.32 -23.51
CA SER A 67 2.92 -5.48 -24.80
C SER A 67 3.66 -6.80 -24.83
N ASN A 68 3.35 -7.64 -25.83
CA ASN A 68 3.97 -8.96 -26.01
C ASN A 68 3.96 -9.84 -24.74
N GLY A 69 2.85 -9.80 -23.99
CA GLY A 69 2.68 -10.60 -22.77
C GLY A 69 3.42 -10.08 -21.54
N VAL A 70 4.03 -8.90 -21.61
CA VAL A 70 4.72 -8.23 -20.49
C VAL A 70 4.08 -6.88 -20.24
N VAL A 71 3.88 -6.54 -18.99
CA VAL A 71 3.44 -5.19 -18.59
C VAL A 71 4.63 -4.25 -18.65
N LYS A 72 4.52 -3.25 -19.53
CA LYS A 72 5.44 -2.11 -19.61
C LYS A 72 4.91 -0.99 -18.72
N THR A 73 5.70 -0.58 -17.76
CA THR A 73 5.32 0.44 -16.80
C THR A 73 5.54 1.86 -17.33
N SER A 74 4.96 2.83 -16.65
CA SER A 74 5.17 4.25 -16.98
C SER A 74 6.65 4.63 -16.90
N PRO A 75 7.14 5.52 -17.78
CA PRO A 75 8.55 5.95 -17.77
C PRO A 75 9.02 6.45 -16.39
N GLY A 76 10.19 5.99 -15.94
CA GLY A 76 10.79 6.34 -14.66
C GLY A 76 10.23 5.59 -13.44
N PHE A 77 9.15 4.80 -13.59
CA PHE A 77 8.58 4.05 -12.46
C PHE A 77 9.55 3.01 -11.91
N GLY A 78 10.34 2.37 -12.78
CA GLY A 78 11.40 1.46 -12.34
C GLY A 78 12.43 2.15 -11.44
N ASP A 79 12.94 3.33 -11.86
CA ASP A 79 13.89 4.10 -11.05
C ASP A 79 13.27 4.55 -9.73
N GLY A 80 12.01 5.01 -9.76
CA GLY A 80 11.26 5.37 -8.55
C GLY A 80 11.09 4.18 -7.59
N TYR A 81 10.74 3.01 -8.10
CA TYR A 81 10.64 1.80 -7.29
C TYR A 81 11.98 1.39 -6.68
N HIS A 82 13.07 1.43 -7.46
CA HIS A 82 14.40 1.11 -6.96
C HIS A 82 14.86 2.10 -5.88
N ALA A 83 14.51 3.38 -5.99
CA ALA A 83 14.78 4.35 -4.92
C ALA A 83 14.04 4.00 -3.62
N VAL A 84 12.78 3.57 -3.71
CA VAL A 84 12.01 3.07 -2.55
C VAL A 84 12.65 1.82 -1.96
N ALA A 85 13.04 0.85 -2.79
CA ALA A 85 13.65 -0.41 -2.35
C ALA A 85 15.04 -0.17 -1.70
N GLN A 86 15.91 0.61 -2.35
CA GLN A 86 17.25 0.93 -1.85
C GLN A 86 17.24 1.75 -0.56
N GLY A 87 16.21 2.60 -0.36
CA GLY A 87 15.99 3.31 0.90
C GLY A 87 15.45 2.41 2.01
N GLY A 88 15.09 1.15 1.72
CA GLY A 88 14.52 0.21 2.68
C GLY A 88 13.04 0.49 3.01
N TRP A 89 12.36 1.35 2.25
CA TRP A 89 10.99 1.78 2.57
C TRP A 89 9.92 0.69 2.35
N ILE A 90 10.27 -0.41 1.67
CA ILE A 90 9.42 -1.60 1.59
C ILE A 90 9.44 -2.40 2.89
N SER A 91 10.58 -2.43 3.55
CA SER A 91 10.89 -3.34 4.66
C SER A 91 10.93 -2.68 6.04
N THR A 92 10.41 -1.47 6.17
CA THR A 92 10.49 -0.66 7.39
C THR A 92 10.02 -1.44 8.63
N SER A 93 8.87 -2.11 8.57
CA SER A 93 8.32 -2.89 9.69
C SER A 93 8.62 -4.40 9.62
N ALA A 94 9.22 -4.90 8.54
CA ALA A 94 9.55 -6.30 8.36
C ALA A 94 10.61 -6.80 9.34
N SER A 95 10.62 -8.10 9.62
CA SER A 95 11.52 -8.72 10.59
C SER A 95 12.99 -8.57 10.22
N PRO A 96 13.87 -8.17 11.16
CA PRO A 96 15.31 -8.14 10.97
C PRO A 96 15.91 -9.51 10.63
N GLU A 97 15.26 -10.60 11.03
CA GLU A 97 15.68 -11.99 10.72
C GLU A 97 15.81 -12.22 9.21
N PHE A 98 14.96 -11.58 8.41
CA PHE A 98 14.96 -11.71 6.95
C PHE A 98 15.49 -10.47 6.22
N GLY A 99 16.09 -9.51 6.96
CA GLY A 99 16.71 -8.31 6.41
C GLY A 99 15.84 -7.06 6.47
N GLY A 100 14.72 -7.09 7.20
CA GLY A 100 13.88 -5.93 7.48
C GLY A 100 14.47 -4.99 8.54
N MET A 101 13.88 -3.82 8.72
CA MET A 101 14.35 -2.84 9.70
C MET A 101 13.79 -3.07 11.11
N GLY A 102 12.67 -3.79 11.26
CA GLY A 102 12.02 -4.06 12.55
C GLY A 102 11.45 -2.83 13.24
N LEU A 103 11.19 -1.75 12.49
CA LEU A 103 10.70 -0.49 13.01
C LEU A 103 9.17 -0.51 13.20
N PRO A 104 8.61 0.41 13.99
CA PRO A 104 7.17 0.50 14.20
C PRO A 104 6.37 0.70 12.91
N GLN A 105 5.20 0.08 12.84
CA GLN A 105 4.20 0.29 11.79
C GLN A 105 3.77 1.76 11.69
N THR A 106 3.83 2.48 12.80
CA THR A 106 3.59 3.93 12.87
C THR A 106 4.50 4.70 11.91
N LEU A 107 5.80 4.34 11.82
CA LEU A 107 6.72 4.97 10.87
C LEU A 107 6.45 4.53 9.43
N THR A 108 6.10 3.27 9.23
CA THR A 108 5.68 2.77 7.91
C THR A 108 4.46 3.54 7.39
N ALA A 109 3.49 3.85 8.25
CA ALA A 109 2.31 4.64 7.90
C ALA A 109 2.69 6.06 7.45
N CYS A 110 3.56 6.76 8.18
CA CYS A 110 4.07 8.07 7.79
C CYS A 110 4.72 8.04 6.39
N VAL A 111 5.61 7.08 6.14
CA VAL A 111 6.31 6.95 4.86
C VAL A 111 5.34 6.61 3.74
N ASN A 112 4.40 5.69 3.96
CA ASN A 112 3.39 5.31 2.98
C ASN A 112 2.47 6.47 2.60
N GLU A 113 2.05 7.31 3.56
CA GLU A 113 1.25 8.49 3.28
C GLU A 113 2.04 9.50 2.44
N MET A 114 3.32 9.77 2.78
CA MET A 114 4.19 10.66 1.97
C MET A 114 4.36 10.14 0.55
N MET A 115 4.60 8.84 0.37
CA MET A 115 4.69 8.21 -0.94
C MET A 115 3.38 8.31 -1.72
N ALA A 116 2.23 8.13 -1.06
CA ALA A 116 0.91 8.24 -1.68
C ALA A 116 0.61 9.68 -2.13
N ALA A 117 0.97 10.68 -1.33
CA ALA A 117 0.87 12.08 -1.69
C ALA A 117 1.74 12.44 -2.90
N ALA A 118 2.94 11.86 -2.98
CA ALA A 118 3.89 12.10 -4.07
C ALA A 118 3.50 11.40 -5.37
N CYS A 119 3.24 10.07 -5.33
CA CYS A 119 2.88 9.27 -6.50
C CYS A 119 2.09 8.02 -6.11
N LEU A 120 0.78 8.15 -5.94
CA LEU A 120 -0.11 7.06 -5.52
C LEU A 120 -0.05 5.86 -6.46
N SER A 121 0.06 6.07 -7.78
CA SER A 121 0.11 4.99 -8.76
C SER A 121 1.28 4.04 -8.54
N LEU A 122 2.45 4.55 -8.15
CA LEU A 122 3.63 3.73 -7.86
C LEU A 122 3.57 3.17 -6.43
N GLN A 123 3.11 3.97 -5.47
CA GLN A 123 3.04 3.58 -4.05
C GLN A 123 2.21 2.32 -3.80
N LEU A 124 1.23 2.02 -4.65
CA LEU A 124 0.43 0.79 -4.57
C LEU A 124 1.27 -0.49 -4.66
N ASN A 125 2.42 -0.48 -5.36
CA ASN A 125 3.29 -1.66 -5.47
C ASN A 125 3.97 -2.01 -4.14
N PRO A 126 4.76 -1.11 -3.50
CA PRO A 126 5.35 -1.40 -2.20
C PRO A 126 4.31 -1.70 -1.12
N LEU A 127 3.14 -1.04 -1.13
CA LEU A 127 2.08 -1.35 -0.18
C LEU A 127 1.59 -2.80 -0.28
N MET A 128 1.39 -3.32 -1.50
CA MET A 128 1.00 -4.72 -1.69
C MET A 128 2.11 -5.67 -1.21
N THR A 129 3.36 -5.34 -1.48
CA THR A 129 4.52 -6.12 -1.05
C THR A 129 4.65 -6.15 0.48
N GLN A 130 4.47 -5.02 1.17
CA GLN A 130 4.48 -4.93 2.64
C GLN A 130 3.43 -5.86 3.28
N GLY A 131 2.19 -5.81 2.79
CA GLY A 131 1.14 -6.69 3.30
C GLY A 131 1.41 -8.17 3.01
N GLN A 132 2.05 -8.49 1.89
CA GLN A 132 2.45 -9.86 1.57
C GLN A 132 3.58 -10.36 2.47
N ILE A 133 4.58 -9.53 2.76
CA ILE A 133 5.66 -9.84 3.71
C ILE A 133 5.05 -10.22 5.05
N GLU A 134 4.16 -9.39 5.60
CA GLU A 134 3.49 -9.64 6.88
C GLU A 134 2.69 -10.96 6.86
N ALA A 135 1.97 -11.24 5.77
CA ALA A 135 1.22 -12.50 5.65
C ALA A 135 2.14 -13.72 5.60
N ILE A 136 3.26 -13.66 4.89
CA ILE A 136 4.24 -14.76 4.82
C ILE A 136 4.94 -14.94 6.16
N GLU A 137 5.37 -13.87 6.83
CA GLU A 137 5.99 -13.93 8.17
C GLU A 137 5.10 -14.64 9.17
N ASN A 138 3.81 -14.37 9.16
CA ASN A 138 2.87 -14.89 10.15
C ASN A 138 2.32 -16.30 9.82
N HIS A 139 2.28 -16.70 8.55
CA HIS A 139 1.49 -17.89 8.16
C HIS A 139 2.26 -18.92 7.33
N ALA A 140 3.40 -18.57 6.71
CA ALA A 140 4.15 -19.52 5.88
C ALA A 140 5.08 -20.41 6.73
N ASP A 141 5.45 -21.56 6.15
CA ASP A 141 6.51 -22.40 6.70
C ASP A 141 7.91 -21.78 6.48
N GLU A 142 8.90 -22.28 7.22
CA GLU A 142 10.27 -21.74 7.18
C GLU A 142 10.94 -21.92 5.82
N GLY A 143 10.59 -22.94 5.05
CA GLY A 143 11.11 -23.16 3.70
C GLY A 143 10.66 -22.04 2.75
N ILE A 144 9.40 -21.66 2.81
CA ILE A 144 8.85 -20.53 2.04
C ILE A 144 9.44 -19.21 2.53
N LYS A 145 9.47 -18.95 3.84
CA LYS A 145 10.03 -17.74 4.41
C LYS A 145 11.46 -17.50 3.95
N SER A 146 12.32 -18.53 4.04
CA SER A 146 13.74 -18.42 3.72
C SER A 146 14.04 -18.07 2.26
N ILE A 147 13.16 -18.46 1.32
CA ILE A 147 13.30 -18.17 -0.10
C ILE A 147 12.71 -16.82 -0.47
N TYR A 148 11.49 -16.53 0.00
CA TYR A 148 10.70 -15.42 -0.51
C TYR A 148 10.85 -14.12 0.28
N LEU A 149 10.98 -14.18 1.62
CA LEU A 149 11.06 -12.95 2.43
C LEU A 149 12.28 -12.11 2.12
N PRO A 150 13.51 -12.60 2.02
CA PRO A 150 14.67 -11.76 1.71
C PRO A 150 14.52 -11.02 0.36
N LYS A 151 13.92 -11.67 -0.63
CA LYS A 151 13.72 -11.10 -1.97
C LYS A 151 12.60 -10.05 -2.02
N LEU A 152 11.52 -10.25 -1.26
CA LEU A 152 10.43 -9.28 -1.12
C LEU A 152 10.87 -8.07 -0.28
N ILE A 153 11.59 -8.31 0.81
CA ILE A 153 12.12 -7.29 1.73
C ILE A 153 13.13 -6.38 1.03
N SER A 154 14.03 -6.96 0.23
CA SER A 154 14.99 -6.17 -0.56
C SER A 154 14.37 -5.41 -1.74
N GLY A 155 13.13 -5.74 -2.11
CA GLY A 155 12.48 -5.21 -3.30
C GLY A 155 12.97 -5.81 -4.63
N GLU A 156 13.81 -6.85 -4.59
CA GLU A 156 14.20 -7.60 -5.80
C GLU A 156 12.99 -8.27 -6.45
N TRP A 157 12.06 -8.75 -5.62
CA TRP A 157 10.74 -9.24 -6.01
C TRP A 157 9.65 -8.37 -5.41
N CYS A 158 8.47 -8.35 -6.02
CA CYS A 158 7.31 -7.66 -5.47
C CYS A 158 6.12 -8.60 -5.29
N GLY A 159 5.15 -8.17 -4.49
CA GLY A 159 4.02 -8.97 -4.06
C GLY A 159 2.67 -8.46 -4.55
N THR A 160 1.71 -9.37 -4.70
CA THR A 160 0.33 -9.04 -5.08
C THR A 160 -0.70 -9.86 -4.33
N MET A 161 -1.93 -9.36 -4.30
CA MET A 161 -3.08 -9.98 -3.64
C MET A 161 -4.13 -10.37 -4.69
N ASN A 162 -4.44 -11.67 -4.82
CA ASN A 162 -5.32 -12.23 -5.86
C ASN A 162 -6.55 -12.89 -5.25
N LEU A 163 -7.63 -12.12 -5.04
CA LEU A 163 -8.89 -12.58 -4.47
C LEU A 163 -9.98 -12.69 -5.51
N THR A 164 -10.31 -11.55 -6.12
CA THR A 164 -11.51 -11.32 -6.91
C THR A 164 -11.54 -12.11 -8.21
N GLU A 165 -12.70 -12.69 -8.51
CA GLU A 165 -13.01 -13.35 -9.79
C GLU A 165 -14.18 -12.65 -10.47
N PRO A 166 -14.43 -12.88 -11.78
CA PRO A 166 -15.51 -12.19 -12.50
C PRO A 166 -16.88 -12.28 -11.85
N HIS A 167 -17.16 -13.38 -11.14
CA HIS A 167 -18.43 -13.64 -10.46
C HIS A 167 -18.34 -13.62 -8.93
N ALA A 168 -17.14 -13.39 -8.35
CA ALA A 168 -16.90 -13.48 -6.92
C ALA A 168 -16.00 -12.30 -6.47
N GLY A 169 -16.61 -11.17 -6.17
CA GLY A 169 -15.96 -9.97 -5.62
C GLY A 169 -16.37 -9.75 -4.17
N SER A 170 -17.54 -9.15 -3.92
CA SER A 170 -18.06 -8.97 -2.56
C SER A 170 -18.37 -10.32 -1.88
N ASP A 171 -18.92 -11.27 -2.62
CA ASP A 171 -19.04 -12.66 -2.17
C ASP A 171 -17.80 -13.47 -2.58
N VAL A 172 -16.72 -13.33 -1.83
CA VAL A 172 -15.49 -14.10 -2.01
C VAL A 172 -15.75 -15.60 -1.81
N GLY A 173 -16.78 -15.94 -1.02
CA GLY A 173 -17.20 -17.33 -0.80
C GLY A 173 -17.63 -18.09 -2.08
N ALA A 174 -17.91 -17.36 -3.16
CA ALA A 174 -18.31 -17.95 -4.45
C ALA A 174 -17.11 -18.20 -5.39
N LEU A 175 -15.86 -17.92 -5.00
CA LEU A 175 -14.69 -18.13 -5.87
C LEU A 175 -14.57 -19.58 -6.36
N SER A 176 -14.10 -19.75 -7.59
CA SER A 176 -14.03 -21.01 -8.33
C SER A 176 -12.61 -21.44 -8.73
N THR A 177 -11.59 -20.60 -8.53
CA THR A 177 -10.19 -20.98 -8.76
C THR A 177 -9.85 -22.24 -7.97
N LYS A 178 -9.23 -23.22 -8.63
CA LYS A 178 -8.90 -24.54 -8.08
C LYS A 178 -7.43 -24.66 -7.77
N ALA A 179 -7.10 -25.46 -6.77
CA ALA A 179 -5.76 -25.88 -6.42
C ALA A 179 -5.72 -27.41 -6.32
N GLU A 180 -5.15 -28.08 -7.30
CA GLU A 180 -5.06 -29.54 -7.36
C GLU A 180 -3.65 -29.99 -6.90
N PRO A 181 -3.55 -30.95 -5.95
CA PRO A 181 -2.25 -31.43 -5.47
C PRO A 181 -1.43 -32.09 -6.59
N ASN A 182 -0.15 -31.75 -6.71
CA ASN A 182 0.78 -32.38 -7.66
C ASN A 182 1.43 -33.65 -7.09
N GLY A 183 1.27 -33.95 -5.81
CA GLY A 183 1.86 -35.12 -5.15
C GLY A 183 3.29 -34.92 -4.61
N ASP A 184 3.88 -33.75 -4.83
CA ASP A 184 5.23 -33.37 -4.38
C ASP A 184 5.25 -32.27 -3.32
N GLY A 185 4.08 -31.95 -2.74
CA GLY A 185 3.89 -30.84 -1.79
C GLY A 185 3.49 -29.54 -2.45
N THR A 186 3.49 -29.47 -3.78
CA THR A 186 2.99 -28.30 -4.54
C THR A 186 1.58 -28.52 -5.07
N TYR A 187 1.00 -27.46 -5.60
CA TYR A 187 -0.36 -27.45 -6.16
C TYR A 187 -0.38 -26.83 -7.56
N ALA A 188 -1.23 -27.35 -8.43
CA ALA A 188 -1.55 -26.78 -9.73
C ALA A 188 -2.75 -25.81 -9.57
N ILE A 189 -2.48 -24.52 -9.70
CA ILE A 189 -3.50 -23.46 -9.57
C ILE A 189 -4.11 -23.19 -10.94
N THR A 190 -5.45 -23.27 -11.05
CA THR A 190 -6.18 -23.04 -12.30
C THR A 190 -7.40 -22.16 -12.05
N GLY A 191 -7.50 -21.03 -12.78
CA GLY A 191 -8.59 -20.08 -12.67
C GLY A 191 -8.22 -18.71 -13.19
N GLN A 192 -9.14 -17.76 -13.04
CA GLN A 192 -8.95 -16.38 -13.45
C GLN A 192 -9.18 -15.44 -12.27
N LYS A 193 -8.28 -14.46 -12.12
CA LYS A 193 -8.41 -13.37 -11.13
C LYS A 193 -8.48 -12.04 -11.86
N ILE A 194 -9.31 -11.12 -11.35
CA ILE A 194 -9.51 -9.79 -11.95
C ILE A 194 -9.19 -8.68 -10.95
N TYR A 195 -8.92 -7.49 -11.48
CA TYR A 195 -8.57 -6.29 -10.71
C TYR A 195 -7.32 -6.43 -9.86
N ILE A 196 -6.32 -7.17 -10.36
CA ILE A 196 -5.09 -7.40 -9.63
C ILE A 196 -4.12 -6.24 -9.84
N SER A 197 -3.95 -5.44 -8.79
CA SER A 197 -3.01 -4.32 -8.76
C SER A 197 -1.58 -4.83 -8.84
N TRP A 198 -0.79 -4.25 -9.76
CA TRP A 198 0.63 -4.56 -9.94
C TRP A 198 0.94 -6.04 -10.21
N ALA A 199 0.00 -6.74 -10.86
CA ALA A 199 0.14 -8.16 -11.16
C ALA A 199 1.38 -8.53 -11.98
N ASP A 200 1.90 -7.57 -12.73
CA ASP A 200 3.14 -7.69 -13.48
C ASP A 200 3.80 -6.32 -13.68
N ASN A 201 5.10 -6.32 -13.91
CA ASN A 201 5.90 -5.13 -14.23
C ASN A 201 7.19 -5.55 -14.96
N ASP A 202 7.96 -4.58 -15.44
CA ASP A 202 9.20 -4.78 -16.19
C ASP A 202 10.47 -4.32 -15.43
N PHE A 203 10.37 -4.06 -14.12
CA PHE A 203 11.48 -3.60 -13.30
C PHE A 203 11.87 -4.54 -12.13
N THR A 204 11.02 -5.50 -11.74
CA THR A 204 11.40 -6.54 -10.78
C THR A 204 11.67 -7.87 -11.49
N GLU A 205 12.55 -8.69 -10.93
CA GLU A 205 12.90 -9.99 -11.50
C GLU A 205 11.73 -10.98 -11.44
N ASN A 206 10.90 -10.87 -10.41
CA ASN A 206 9.77 -11.75 -10.17
C ASN A 206 8.61 -11.01 -9.53
N VAL A 207 7.40 -11.54 -9.72
CA VAL A 207 6.19 -11.11 -9.02
C VAL A 207 5.60 -12.32 -8.31
N ILE A 208 5.32 -12.17 -7.02
CA ILE A 208 4.81 -13.22 -6.16
C ILE A 208 3.34 -12.96 -5.87
N HIS A 209 2.48 -13.90 -6.23
CA HIS A 209 1.04 -13.77 -6.07
C HIS A 209 0.56 -14.57 -4.86
N LEU A 210 -0.13 -13.93 -3.92
CA LEU A 210 -0.95 -14.63 -2.93
C LEU A 210 -2.35 -14.84 -3.52
N VAL A 211 -2.70 -16.10 -3.78
CA VAL A 211 -3.89 -16.49 -4.54
C VAL A 211 -4.85 -17.28 -3.68
N LEU A 212 -6.10 -16.84 -3.57
CA LEU A 212 -7.17 -17.62 -2.95
C LEU A 212 -7.70 -18.67 -3.95
N ALA A 213 -7.72 -19.94 -3.52
CA ALA A 213 -8.21 -21.05 -4.33
C ALA A 213 -8.86 -22.14 -3.46
N ARG A 214 -9.52 -23.10 -4.10
CA ARG A 214 -10.18 -24.23 -3.43
C ARG A 214 -9.46 -25.53 -3.70
N LEU A 215 -9.27 -26.30 -2.65
CA LEU A 215 -8.87 -27.71 -2.73
C LEU A 215 -10.02 -28.57 -3.28
N PRO A 216 -9.74 -29.77 -3.85
CA PRO A 216 -10.77 -30.62 -4.47
C PRO A 216 -11.93 -30.99 -3.54
N GLU A 217 -11.64 -31.23 -2.27
CA GLU A 217 -12.66 -31.64 -1.27
C GLU A 217 -13.12 -30.49 -0.37
N ALA A 218 -12.84 -29.22 -0.77
CA ALA A 218 -13.18 -28.06 0.04
C ALA A 218 -14.70 -27.87 0.11
N ILE A 219 -15.20 -27.58 1.33
CA ILE A 219 -16.59 -27.23 1.52
C ILE A 219 -16.96 -25.93 0.81
N PRO A 220 -18.21 -25.76 0.36
CA PRO A 220 -18.67 -24.50 -0.22
C PRO A 220 -18.57 -23.32 0.76
N GLY A 221 -18.45 -22.10 0.22
CA GLY A 221 -18.44 -20.88 1.01
C GLY A 221 -17.04 -20.48 1.53
N PRO A 222 -16.97 -19.49 2.41
CA PRO A 222 -15.70 -18.91 2.87
C PRO A 222 -14.78 -19.89 3.59
N LYS A 223 -15.36 -20.85 4.31
CA LYS A 223 -14.60 -21.83 5.11
C LYS A 223 -13.91 -22.93 4.28
N GLY A 224 -14.07 -22.96 2.97
CA GLY A 224 -13.39 -23.91 2.08
C GLY A 224 -12.33 -23.24 1.20
N ILE A 225 -11.84 -22.06 1.59
CA ILE A 225 -10.86 -21.31 0.83
C ILE A 225 -9.47 -21.46 1.45
N SER A 226 -8.49 -21.80 0.63
CA SER A 226 -7.08 -21.87 1.01
C SER A 226 -6.28 -20.78 0.33
N LEU A 227 -5.12 -20.41 0.89
CA LEU A 227 -4.21 -19.42 0.35
C LEU A 227 -2.99 -20.09 -0.25
N PHE A 228 -2.57 -19.64 -1.43
CA PHE A 228 -1.42 -20.16 -2.14
C PHE A 228 -0.46 -19.06 -2.54
N LEU A 229 0.83 -19.30 -2.37
CA LEU A 229 1.90 -18.50 -2.92
C LEU A 229 2.22 -19.03 -4.32
N VAL A 230 2.09 -18.20 -5.33
CA VAL A 230 2.27 -18.58 -6.74
C VAL A 230 3.20 -17.55 -7.41
N PRO A 231 4.49 -17.86 -7.62
CA PRO A 231 5.41 -16.92 -8.25
C PRO A 231 5.22 -16.89 -9.77
N LYS A 232 5.50 -15.74 -10.40
CA LYS A 232 5.56 -15.60 -11.87
C LYS A 232 6.66 -16.48 -12.46
N LYS A 233 7.81 -16.55 -11.80
CA LYS A 233 8.90 -17.45 -12.11
C LYS A 233 9.19 -18.36 -10.92
N LEU A 234 9.31 -19.64 -11.16
CA LEU A 234 9.64 -20.62 -10.12
C LEU A 234 11.06 -20.38 -9.61
N PRO A 235 11.34 -20.56 -8.31
CA PRO A 235 12.70 -20.47 -7.80
C PRO A 235 13.56 -21.60 -8.37
N ASP A 236 14.80 -21.29 -8.72
CA ASP A 236 15.80 -22.30 -9.07
C ASP A 236 16.39 -22.95 -7.80
N ALA A 237 17.36 -23.84 -7.98
CA ALA A 237 18.02 -24.53 -6.86
C ALA A 237 18.76 -23.59 -5.89
N ASN A 238 19.03 -22.36 -6.28
CA ASN A 238 19.68 -21.34 -5.46
C ASN A 238 18.67 -20.30 -4.90
N GLY A 239 17.37 -20.50 -5.14
CA GLY A 239 16.32 -19.58 -4.71
C GLY A 239 16.19 -18.32 -5.59
N ASN A 240 16.80 -18.28 -6.77
CA ASN A 240 16.66 -17.16 -7.71
C ASN A 240 15.50 -17.37 -8.69
N ALA A 241 15.09 -16.32 -9.39
CA ALA A 241 14.04 -16.38 -10.39
C ALA A 241 14.47 -17.27 -11.58
N GLY A 242 13.88 -18.46 -11.69
CA GLY A 242 14.19 -19.47 -12.70
C GLY A 242 13.19 -19.47 -13.87
N VAL A 243 12.62 -20.64 -14.15
CA VAL A 243 11.71 -20.83 -15.28
C VAL A 243 10.36 -20.17 -15.05
N SER A 244 9.73 -19.68 -16.13
CA SER A 244 8.40 -19.09 -16.07
C SER A 244 7.36 -20.10 -15.61
N ASN A 245 6.47 -19.67 -14.72
CA ASN A 245 5.35 -20.46 -14.27
C ASN A 245 4.18 -20.37 -15.27
N LYS A 246 3.17 -21.22 -15.13
CA LYS A 246 2.01 -21.34 -16.03
C LYS A 246 0.93 -20.30 -15.66
N LEU A 247 1.29 -19.04 -15.69
CA LEU A 247 0.37 -17.92 -15.48
C LEU A 247 0.70 -16.79 -16.44
N LYS A 248 -0.28 -15.93 -16.71
CA LYS A 248 -0.12 -14.79 -17.63
C LYS A 248 -1.09 -13.66 -17.31
N VAL A 249 -0.69 -12.44 -17.63
CA VAL A 249 -1.58 -11.30 -17.75
C VAL A 249 -2.39 -11.42 -19.05
N VAL A 250 -3.70 -11.39 -18.95
CA VAL A 250 -4.60 -11.46 -20.11
C VAL A 250 -4.88 -10.06 -20.67
N SER A 251 -5.15 -9.12 -19.78
CA SER A 251 -5.43 -7.72 -20.11
C SER A 251 -5.15 -6.80 -18.92
N LEU A 252 -5.05 -5.51 -19.20
CA LEU A 252 -5.08 -4.46 -18.19
C LEU A 252 -6.42 -3.75 -18.24
N GLU A 253 -6.91 -3.34 -17.05
CA GLU A 253 -8.13 -2.57 -16.92
C GLU A 253 -7.92 -1.12 -17.37
N HIS A 254 -8.87 -0.59 -18.13
CA HIS A 254 -8.97 0.84 -18.41
C HIS A 254 -9.74 1.52 -17.27
N LYS A 255 -9.06 2.36 -16.49
CA LYS A 255 -9.60 2.97 -15.26
C LYS A 255 -9.84 4.47 -15.45
N MET A 256 -10.65 5.06 -14.55
CA MET A 256 -10.87 6.51 -14.47
C MET A 256 -9.62 7.30 -14.05
N GLY A 257 -8.72 6.65 -13.30
CA GLY A 257 -7.50 7.25 -12.78
C GLY A 257 -6.48 6.18 -12.42
N LEU A 258 -5.37 6.60 -11.81
CA LEU A 258 -4.24 5.73 -11.45
C LEU A 258 -3.71 4.94 -12.67
N HIS A 259 -3.62 5.62 -13.81
CA HIS A 259 -3.27 4.99 -15.08
C HIS A 259 -1.87 4.36 -15.08
N GLY A 260 -0.94 4.92 -14.29
CA GLY A 260 0.40 4.37 -14.08
C GLY A 260 0.45 3.10 -13.24
N SER A 261 -0.63 2.77 -12.49
CA SER A 261 -0.74 1.52 -11.73
C SER A 261 -1.42 0.45 -12.58
N PRO A 262 -0.71 -0.56 -13.08
CA PRO A 262 -1.34 -1.64 -13.86
C PRO A 262 -2.30 -2.43 -12.98
N THR A 263 -3.51 -2.61 -13.46
CA THR A 263 -4.54 -3.44 -12.82
C THR A 263 -4.93 -4.52 -13.81
N ALA A 264 -4.63 -5.78 -13.51
CA ALA A 264 -4.65 -6.85 -14.50
C ALA A 264 -5.77 -7.86 -14.29
N VAL A 265 -6.13 -8.50 -15.39
CA VAL A 265 -6.77 -9.81 -15.42
C VAL A 265 -5.67 -10.87 -15.50
N MET A 266 -5.63 -11.77 -14.52
CA MET A 266 -4.66 -12.84 -14.40
C MET A 266 -5.29 -14.19 -14.76
N GLN A 267 -4.61 -14.97 -15.61
CA GLN A 267 -5.00 -16.34 -15.91
C GLN A 267 -3.95 -17.30 -15.39
N TYR A 268 -4.39 -18.30 -14.61
CA TYR A 268 -3.61 -19.41 -14.08
C TYR A 268 -4.01 -20.69 -14.84
N GLU A 269 -3.03 -21.38 -15.42
CA GLU A 269 -3.23 -22.55 -16.30
C GLU A 269 -2.48 -23.78 -15.74
N GLY A 270 -2.76 -24.16 -14.50
CA GLY A 270 -2.01 -25.18 -13.76
C GLY A 270 -0.69 -24.60 -13.22
N ALA A 271 -0.70 -23.35 -12.77
CA ALA A 271 0.47 -22.69 -12.20
C ALA A 271 0.90 -23.38 -10.90
N THR A 272 2.18 -23.63 -10.75
CA THR A 272 2.74 -24.25 -9.53
C THR A 272 2.68 -23.23 -8.38
N GLY A 273 2.15 -23.67 -7.24
CA GLY A 273 2.07 -22.87 -6.02
C GLY A 273 2.23 -23.70 -4.75
N TRP A 274 2.45 -23.03 -3.64
CA TRP A 274 2.59 -23.61 -2.29
C TRP A 274 1.50 -23.08 -1.39
N ILE A 275 0.94 -23.93 -0.53
CA ILE A 275 -0.07 -23.48 0.44
C ILE A 275 0.57 -22.61 1.52
N ILE A 276 -0.14 -21.56 1.92
CA ILE A 276 0.23 -20.68 3.02
C ILE A 276 -0.76 -20.90 4.17
N GLY A 277 -0.26 -21.27 5.32
CA GLY A 277 -1.07 -21.64 6.48
C GLY A 277 -1.76 -22.98 6.30
N GLU A 278 -2.85 -23.20 7.04
CA GLU A 278 -3.58 -24.46 7.04
C GLU A 278 -4.60 -24.56 5.88
N PRO A 279 -4.85 -25.78 5.36
CA PRO A 279 -5.92 -26.00 4.40
C PRO A 279 -7.27 -25.46 4.90
N ASN A 280 -8.00 -24.78 4.01
CA ASN A 280 -9.31 -24.18 4.29
C ASN A 280 -9.31 -23.01 5.32
N ASP A 281 -8.13 -22.50 5.67
CA ASP A 281 -7.96 -21.32 6.54
C ASP A 281 -7.34 -20.13 5.80
N GLY A 282 -7.36 -20.13 4.47
CA GLY A 282 -6.71 -19.15 3.64
C GLY A 282 -7.26 -17.73 3.77
N LEU A 283 -8.53 -17.58 4.15
CA LEU A 283 -9.08 -16.25 4.41
C LEU A 283 -8.44 -15.60 5.64
N ARG A 284 -8.16 -16.34 6.71
CA ARG A 284 -7.50 -15.80 7.91
C ARG A 284 -6.10 -15.28 7.56
N ALA A 285 -5.33 -16.06 6.83
CA ALA A 285 -4.00 -15.65 6.37
C ALA A 285 -4.06 -14.43 5.42
N MET A 286 -5.03 -14.41 4.49
CA MET A 286 -5.26 -13.27 3.59
C MET A 286 -5.74 -12.03 4.34
N PHE A 287 -6.47 -12.16 5.45
CA PHE A 287 -6.90 -11.01 6.26
C PHE A 287 -5.72 -10.27 6.90
N THR A 288 -4.61 -10.94 7.18
CA THR A 288 -3.38 -10.26 7.62
C THR A 288 -2.94 -9.23 6.58
N MET A 289 -2.78 -9.64 5.32
CA MET A 289 -2.47 -8.74 4.21
C MET A 289 -3.56 -7.67 4.00
N MET A 290 -4.83 -8.05 4.10
CA MET A 290 -5.95 -7.12 3.93
C MET A 290 -6.02 -6.05 5.02
N ASN A 291 -5.68 -6.36 6.27
CA ASN A 291 -5.69 -5.39 7.36
C ASN A 291 -4.54 -4.39 7.21
N ASN A 292 -3.36 -4.87 6.82
CA ASN A 292 -2.25 -4.00 6.43
C ASN A 292 -2.67 -3.05 5.30
N ALA A 293 -3.28 -3.59 4.23
CA ALA A 293 -3.80 -2.79 3.13
C ALA A 293 -4.90 -1.80 3.57
N ARG A 294 -5.76 -2.14 4.54
CA ARG A 294 -6.80 -1.22 5.05
C ARG A 294 -6.19 0.01 5.72
N LEU A 295 -5.15 -0.18 6.55
CA LEU A 295 -4.40 0.93 7.15
C LEU A 295 -3.79 1.80 6.03
N GLY A 296 -3.01 1.19 5.13
CA GLY A 296 -2.33 1.92 4.06
C GLY A 296 -3.28 2.60 3.06
N VAL A 297 -4.47 2.02 2.78
CA VAL A 297 -5.49 2.68 1.93
C VAL A 297 -6.11 3.89 2.64
N GLY A 298 -6.23 3.86 3.98
CA GLY A 298 -6.55 5.06 4.77
C GLY A 298 -5.53 6.17 4.50
N GLY A 299 -4.24 5.86 4.66
CA GLY A 299 -3.13 6.78 4.39
C GLY A 299 -3.06 7.26 2.93
N GLN A 300 -3.41 6.41 1.96
CA GLN A 300 -3.54 6.83 0.56
C GLN A 300 -4.57 7.94 0.37
N GLY A 301 -5.73 7.83 1.02
CA GLY A 301 -6.75 8.88 0.98
C GLY A 301 -6.26 10.18 1.60
N ILE A 302 -5.56 10.11 2.73
CA ILE A 302 -4.97 11.25 3.42
C ILE A 302 -3.87 11.88 2.55
N GLY A 303 -2.98 11.09 1.97
CA GLY A 303 -1.93 11.56 1.07
C GLY A 303 -2.48 12.29 -0.16
N VAL A 304 -3.55 11.76 -0.77
CA VAL A 304 -4.25 12.44 -1.87
C VAL A 304 -4.88 13.76 -1.41
N ALA A 305 -5.48 13.79 -0.21
CA ALA A 305 -6.03 15.02 0.36
C ALA A 305 -4.94 16.06 0.63
N GLU A 306 -3.79 15.64 1.15
CA GLU A 306 -2.63 16.52 1.37
C GLU A 306 -2.13 17.14 0.06
N ALA A 307 -1.96 16.32 -0.98
CA ALA A 307 -1.56 16.79 -2.32
C ALA A 307 -2.58 17.80 -2.88
N ALA A 308 -3.88 17.51 -2.73
CA ALA A 308 -4.96 18.37 -3.15
C ALA A 308 -4.95 19.73 -2.39
N PHE A 309 -4.76 19.69 -1.08
CA PHE A 309 -4.67 20.87 -0.22
C PHE A 309 -3.49 21.78 -0.59
N GLN A 310 -2.30 21.21 -0.80
CA GLN A 310 -1.12 21.97 -1.19
C GLN A 310 -1.33 22.65 -2.54
N HIS A 311 -1.87 21.92 -3.52
CA HIS A 311 -2.17 22.45 -4.85
C HIS A 311 -3.21 23.58 -4.79
N ALA A 312 -4.31 23.39 -4.05
CA ALA A 312 -5.37 24.38 -3.86
C ALA A 312 -4.85 25.63 -3.15
N THR A 313 -4.03 25.47 -2.12
CA THR A 313 -3.44 26.58 -1.36
C THR A 313 -2.54 27.43 -2.26
N GLU A 314 -1.66 26.79 -3.01
CA GLU A 314 -0.78 27.51 -3.92
C GLU A 314 -1.55 28.24 -5.03
N TYR A 315 -2.55 27.59 -5.63
CA TYR A 315 -3.42 28.24 -6.59
C TYR A 315 -4.11 29.47 -5.98
N ALA A 316 -4.64 29.34 -4.76
CA ALA A 316 -5.33 30.42 -4.05
C ALA A 316 -4.39 31.60 -3.72
N LEU A 317 -3.11 31.34 -3.43
CA LEU A 317 -2.11 32.37 -3.18
C LEU A 317 -1.72 33.15 -4.45
N ASN A 318 -1.80 32.54 -5.62
CA ASN A 318 -1.35 33.13 -6.88
C ASN A 318 -2.48 33.67 -7.75
N ARG A 319 -3.68 33.07 -7.70
CA ARG A 319 -4.83 33.46 -8.53
C ARG A 319 -5.43 34.78 -8.05
N LYS A 320 -5.41 35.80 -8.91
CA LYS A 320 -6.06 37.07 -8.67
C LYS A 320 -7.48 37.05 -9.22
N GLN A 321 -8.47 37.38 -8.39
CA GLN A 321 -9.87 37.55 -8.79
C GLN A 321 -10.63 38.39 -7.77
N GLY A 322 -11.29 39.44 -8.25
CA GLY A 322 -12.04 40.37 -7.42
C GLY A 322 -11.16 41.36 -6.62
N LYS A 323 -11.78 42.06 -5.70
CA LYS A 323 -11.08 42.97 -4.79
C LYS A 323 -10.89 42.31 -3.43
N SER A 324 -9.69 42.41 -2.86
CA SER A 324 -9.46 41.95 -1.50
C SER A 324 -10.35 42.71 -0.51
N THR A 325 -10.98 42.01 0.43
CA THR A 325 -11.65 42.59 1.58
C THR A 325 -10.68 42.90 2.72
N ILE A 326 -9.43 42.46 2.59
CA ILE A 326 -8.35 42.64 3.57
C ILE A 326 -7.53 43.88 3.14
N GLN A 327 -7.37 44.81 4.07
CA GLN A 327 -6.61 46.05 3.84
C GLN A 327 -5.18 45.74 3.42
N ASN A 328 -4.64 46.43 2.40
CA ASN A 328 -3.29 46.26 1.86
C ASN A 328 -2.99 44.88 1.22
N LYS A 329 -3.98 44.14 0.74
CA LYS A 329 -3.79 42.86 0.01
C LYS A 329 -4.06 43.01 -1.48
N HIS A 330 -3.48 42.14 -2.26
CA HIS A 330 -3.41 42.24 -3.73
C HIS A 330 -4.57 41.63 -4.50
N GLY A 331 -5.62 41.13 -3.81
CA GLY A 331 -6.81 40.54 -4.44
C GLY A 331 -6.60 39.15 -4.98
N THR A 332 -5.75 38.37 -4.35
CA THR A 332 -5.65 36.89 -4.59
C THR A 332 -6.87 36.21 -3.95
N ILE A 333 -7.29 35.06 -4.50
CA ILE A 333 -8.54 34.44 -4.02
C ILE A 333 -8.45 33.93 -2.58
N ILE A 334 -7.26 33.73 -2.02
CA ILE A 334 -7.08 33.40 -0.59
C ILE A 334 -7.58 34.52 0.34
N ASP A 335 -7.73 35.75 -0.16
CA ASP A 335 -8.28 36.88 0.62
C ASP A 335 -9.78 36.73 0.83
N HIS A 336 -10.49 35.91 0.03
CA HIS A 336 -11.93 35.71 0.18
C HIS A 336 -12.24 34.74 1.33
N ALA A 337 -13.20 35.07 2.16
CA ALA A 337 -13.53 34.35 3.38
C ALA A 337 -13.94 32.91 3.11
N ASP A 338 -14.68 32.64 2.04
CA ASP A 338 -15.14 31.28 1.70
C ASP A 338 -13.99 30.37 1.21
N VAL A 339 -13.06 30.92 0.43
CA VAL A 339 -11.85 30.19 0.02
C VAL A 339 -11.02 29.79 1.23
N ARG A 340 -10.82 30.72 2.19
CA ARG A 340 -10.13 30.38 3.44
C ARG A 340 -10.87 29.32 4.25
N ARG A 341 -12.21 29.41 4.32
CA ARG A 341 -13.02 28.40 5.01
C ARG A 341 -12.80 27.02 4.41
N MET A 342 -12.83 26.88 3.07
CA MET A 342 -12.57 25.60 2.39
C MET A 342 -11.18 25.06 2.71
N LEU A 343 -10.13 25.88 2.59
CA LEU A 343 -8.76 25.46 2.88
C LEU A 343 -8.57 25.06 4.36
N ILE A 344 -9.18 25.80 5.29
CA ILE A 344 -9.12 25.46 6.72
C ILE A 344 -9.85 24.13 6.98
N SER A 345 -11.01 23.90 6.35
CA SER A 345 -11.72 22.62 6.48
C SER A 345 -10.89 21.46 5.96
N MET A 346 -10.31 21.59 4.74
CA MET A 346 -9.41 20.57 4.20
C MET A 346 -8.24 20.27 5.16
N ARG A 347 -7.62 21.31 5.69
CA ARG A 347 -6.49 21.16 6.64
C ARG A 347 -6.90 20.46 7.93
N ALA A 348 -8.06 20.81 8.49
CA ALA A 348 -8.58 20.19 9.72
C ALA A 348 -8.92 18.70 9.49
N ASP A 349 -9.54 18.37 8.36
CA ASP A 349 -9.91 17.01 8.02
C ASP A 349 -8.67 16.12 7.77
N ILE A 350 -7.64 16.64 7.10
CA ILE A 350 -6.35 15.96 6.90
C ILE A 350 -5.68 15.69 8.25
N PHE A 351 -5.58 16.71 9.11
CA PHE A 351 -4.96 16.57 10.42
C PHE A 351 -5.68 15.52 11.29
N ALA A 352 -7.02 15.57 11.32
CA ALA A 352 -7.82 14.60 12.08
C ALA A 352 -7.64 13.17 11.54
N SER A 353 -7.68 12.99 10.21
CA SER A 353 -7.52 11.68 9.59
C SER A 353 -6.14 11.09 9.82
N ARG A 354 -5.09 11.90 9.68
CA ARG A 354 -3.69 11.52 9.94
C ARG A 354 -3.50 11.12 11.40
N SER A 355 -4.08 11.87 12.33
CA SER A 355 -4.03 11.54 13.76
C SER A 355 -4.72 10.20 14.05
N ILE A 356 -5.86 9.91 13.44
CA ILE A 356 -6.56 8.63 13.57
C ILE A 356 -5.75 7.48 12.96
N GLU A 357 -5.14 7.68 11.80
CA GLU A 357 -4.28 6.67 11.17
C GLU A 357 -3.08 6.32 12.03
N LEU A 358 -2.36 7.33 12.52
CA LEU A 358 -1.17 7.11 13.35
C LEU A 358 -1.53 6.51 14.71
N GLU A 359 -2.67 6.87 15.29
CA GLU A 359 -3.19 6.22 16.51
C GLU A 359 -3.56 4.75 16.28
N ASN A 360 -4.11 4.42 15.10
CA ASN A 360 -4.35 3.03 14.71
C ASN A 360 -3.04 2.27 14.52
N ALA A 361 -2.05 2.87 13.85
CA ALA A 361 -0.73 2.27 13.65
C ALA A 361 -0.02 2.04 14.99
N LYS A 362 -0.08 3.01 15.93
CA LYS A 362 0.39 2.83 17.30
C LYS A 362 -0.29 1.65 18.00
N ALA A 363 -1.62 1.54 17.87
CA ALA A 363 -2.33 0.43 18.48
C ALA A 363 -1.87 -0.94 17.95
N ILE A 364 -1.54 -1.02 16.66
CA ILE A 364 -0.94 -2.22 16.03
C ILE A 364 0.45 -2.48 16.60
N ASP A 365 1.29 -1.46 16.72
CA ASP A 365 2.64 -1.58 17.29
C ASP A 365 2.60 -2.07 18.73
N MET A 366 1.75 -1.48 19.55
CA MET A 366 1.58 -1.85 20.95
C MET A 366 1.01 -3.27 21.09
N ALA A 367 0.04 -3.65 20.26
CA ALA A 367 -0.48 -5.02 20.23
C ALA A 367 0.63 -6.03 19.91
N ASN A 368 1.49 -5.71 18.92
CA ASN A 368 2.61 -6.56 18.52
C ASN A 368 3.75 -6.62 19.56
N ALA A 369 3.94 -5.55 20.32
CA ALA A 369 5.00 -5.47 21.32
C ALA A 369 4.61 -6.08 22.66
N THR A 370 3.35 -5.96 23.08
CA THR A 370 2.89 -6.34 24.43
C THR A 370 2.01 -7.57 24.44
N GLY A 371 1.27 -7.84 23.36
CA GLY A 371 0.25 -8.88 23.30
C GLY A 371 -1.01 -8.55 24.12
N GLU A 372 -1.16 -7.32 24.62
CA GLU A 372 -2.27 -6.92 25.48
C GLU A 372 -3.58 -6.80 24.69
N LEU A 373 -4.64 -7.36 25.24
CA LEU A 373 -5.96 -7.42 24.62
C LEU A 373 -6.56 -6.02 24.34
N GLU A 374 -6.23 -5.05 25.18
CA GLU A 374 -6.66 -3.66 25.00
C GLU A 374 -6.18 -3.10 23.66
N TRP A 375 -4.88 -3.24 23.36
CA TRP A 375 -4.28 -2.76 22.11
C TRP A 375 -4.77 -3.54 20.90
N ILE A 376 -4.93 -4.86 21.04
CA ILE A 376 -5.50 -5.71 19.98
C ILE A 376 -6.92 -5.23 19.63
N ASN A 377 -7.76 -4.99 20.62
CA ASN A 377 -9.13 -4.52 20.43
C ASN A 377 -9.17 -3.11 19.84
N LYS A 378 -8.28 -2.22 20.30
CA LYS A 378 -8.16 -0.84 19.79
C LYS A 378 -7.76 -0.82 18.32
N ALA A 379 -6.76 -1.60 17.92
CA ALA A 379 -6.35 -1.75 16.52
C ALA A 379 -7.50 -2.29 15.65
N ALA A 380 -8.18 -3.34 16.11
CA ALA A 380 -9.32 -3.92 15.40
C ALA A 380 -10.48 -2.92 15.23
N PHE A 381 -10.73 -2.07 16.23
CA PHE A 381 -11.76 -1.03 16.18
C PHE A 381 -11.37 0.12 15.25
N LEU A 382 -10.12 0.60 15.31
CA LEU A 382 -9.67 1.75 14.54
C LEU A 382 -9.44 1.45 13.05
N THR A 383 -9.03 0.23 12.69
CA THR A 383 -8.67 -0.12 11.29
C THR A 383 -9.79 0.18 10.28
N PRO A 384 -11.06 -0.23 10.48
CA PRO A 384 -12.14 0.14 9.56
C PRO A 384 -12.44 1.64 9.56
N ILE A 385 -12.28 2.33 10.70
CA ILE A 385 -12.49 3.78 10.81
C ILE A 385 -11.42 4.52 9.99
N THR A 386 -10.14 4.18 10.18
CA THR A 386 -9.02 4.74 9.43
C THR A 386 -9.25 4.61 7.93
N LYS A 387 -9.61 3.40 7.47
CA LYS A 387 -9.85 3.15 6.05
C LYS A 387 -10.98 4.00 5.50
N VAL A 388 -12.13 4.04 6.16
CA VAL A 388 -13.30 4.77 5.67
C VAL A 388 -13.08 6.28 5.74
N PHE A 389 -12.65 6.78 6.89
CA PHE A 389 -12.50 8.22 7.10
C PHE A 389 -11.40 8.81 6.19
N GLY A 390 -10.23 8.16 6.11
CA GLY A 390 -9.14 8.63 5.23
C GLY A 390 -9.54 8.68 3.76
N THR A 391 -10.22 7.65 3.25
CA THR A 391 -10.67 7.65 1.85
C THR A 391 -11.77 8.67 1.57
N GLU A 392 -12.71 8.88 2.48
CA GLU A 392 -13.75 9.92 2.33
C GLU A 392 -13.14 11.33 2.34
N VAL A 393 -12.20 11.61 3.24
CA VAL A 393 -11.48 12.90 3.26
C VAL A 393 -10.72 13.12 1.96
N GLY A 394 -10.09 12.06 1.40
CA GLY A 394 -9.44 12.13 0.08
C GLY A 394 -10.41 12.57 -1.03
N ILE A 395 -11.59 11.95 -1.10
CA ILE A 395 -12.62 12.29 -2.08
C ILE A 395 -13.13 13.73 -1.88
N LEU A 396 -13.49 14.11 -0.66
CA LEU A 396 -14.01 15.45 -0.35
C LEU A 396 -13.00 16.55 -0.65
N SER A 397 -11.71 16.32 -0.36
CA SER A 397 -10.64 17.28 -0.66
C SER A 397 -10.50 17.53 -2.17
N LEU A 398 -10.64 16.48 -2.99
CA LEU A 398 -10.59 16.62 -4.45
C LEU A 398 -11.80 17.40 -5.01
N ILE A 399 -12.97 17.32 -4.38
CA ILE A 399 -14.15 18.10 -4.77
C ILE A 399 -13.86 19.61 -4.66
N HIS A 400 -13.15 20.04 -3.62
CA HIS A 400 -12.84 21.47 -3.41
C HIS A 400 -11.92 22.07 -4.48
N ILE A 401 -11.13 21.27 -5.19
CA ILE A 401 -10.30 21.75 -6.29
C ILE A 401 -10.86 21.46 -7.69
N SER A 402 -11.63 20.40 -7.84
CA SER A 402 -12.15 19.96 -9.14
C SER A 402 -13.54 20.51 -9.47
N GLU A 403 -14.33 20.91 -8.49
CA GLU A 403 -15.59 21.61 -8.71
C GLU A 403 -15.32 23.12 -8.95
N PRO A 404 -15.41 23.60 -10.20
CA PRO A 404 -15.34 25.03 -10.43
C PRO A 404 -16.54 25.67 -9.71
N THR A 405 -16.29 26.69 -8.92
CA THR A 405 -17.35 27.53 -8.36
C THR A 405 -18.23 28.00 -9.50
N ARG A 406 -19.43 27.46 -9.58
CA ARG A 406 -20.51 27.99 -10.45
C ARG A 406 -20.98 29.35 -9.97
#